data_333c9aaf397f8e523ac4e262c1bfaa32
#
_entry.id   333c9aaf397f8e523ac4e262c1bfaa32
#
_cell.length_a   1.000
_cell.length_b   1.000
_cell.length_c   1.000
_cell.angle_alpha   90.00
_cell.angle_beta   90.00
_cell.angle_gamma   90.00
#
_symmetry.space_group_name_H-M   'P 1'
#
loop_
_entity.id
_entity.type
_entity.pdbx_description
1 polymer ?
#
loop_
_entity_poly.entity_id
_entity_poly.type
_entity_poly.pdbx_seq_one_letter_code
_entity_poly.pdbx_strand_id
1 'polypeptide(L)'
;ATPGELDGFKTLDFSPPPLTIFALEEPENHLSPFYLPRLISLLEKLNKEGDAQSFVTSHSTSILTRIAPRNVRYVRNCRQTLVSDIRDIPLPESGSDEDKFVTQAILANPEIYFARLIVIGEGDSERIVIPRIAQALGVPLDPSFIAFVPIGGRHAQHLWKLAAGLKIPCLTLLDFDLGRHGGGMGRVENAVNWL
;
A
#
# COMPACT_ATOMS: atom_id res chain seq x y z
N ALA A 1 -20.06 -23.17 54.25
CA ALA A 1 -18.99 -23.76 53.54
C ALA A 1 -17.79 -22.80 53.52
N THR A 2 -16.74 -23.19 54.20
CA THR A 2 -15.45 -22.50 54.32
C THR A 2 -14.74 -22.50 52.98
N PRO A 3 -14.00 -21.43 52.64
CA PRO A 3 -13.17 -21.39 51.41
C PRO A 3 -11.86 -22.12 51.70
N GLY A 4 -11.85 -23.40 51.46
CA GLY A 4 -10.68 -24.24 51.48
C GLY A 4 -10.89 -25.40 50.55
N GLU A 5 -9.90 -25.68 49.73
CA GLU A 5 -9.79 -26.77 48.75
C GLU A 5 -10.12 -26.45 47.30
N LEU A 6 -9.41 -25.45 46.76
CA LEU A 6 -8.99 -25.46 45.36
C LEU A 6 -7.45 -25.65 45.27
N ASP A 7 -6.93 -26.53 46.09
CA ASP A 7 -5.48 -26.81 46.20
C ASP A 7 -5.05 -27.96 45.29
N GLY A 8 -5.58 -28.01 44.10
CA GLY A 8 -5.27 -29.03 43.10
C GLY A 8 -4.80 -28.48 41.75
N PHE A 9 -4.93 -27.19 41.50
CA PHE A 9 -4.31 -26.59 40.35
C PHE A 9 -2.87 -26.17 40.70
N LYS A 10 -1.90 -27.04 40.39
CA LYS A 10 -0.52 -26.58 40.26
C LYS A 10 -0.58 -25.40 39.32
N THR A 11 -0.30 -24.20 39.81
CA THR A 11 0.04 -23.06 38.98
C THR A 11 1.24 -23.51 38.16
N LEU A 12 0.99 -23.92 36.91
CA LEU A 12 2.05 -24.07 35.95
C LEU A 12 2.71 -22.68 35.92
N ASP A 13 3.98 -22.63 36.31
CA ASP A 13 4.82 -21.46 36.17
C ASP A 13 4.95 -21.21 34.67
N PHE A 14 3.95 -20.52 34.09
CA PHE A 14 3.98 -20.04 32.75
C PHE A 14 4.93 -18.84 32.72
N SER A 15 6.20 -19.15 32.60
CA SER A 15 7.14 -18.16 32.11
C SER A 15 6.66 -17.74 30.70
N PRO A 16 6.32 -16.47 30.47
CA PRO A 16 5.88 -16.04 29.14
C PRO A 16 6.97 -16.38 28.11
N PRO A 17 6.58 -16.81 26.90
CA PRO A 17 7.57 -17.10 25.86
C PRO A 17 8.37 -15.82 25.55
N PRO A 18 9.66 -15.96 25.23
CA PRO A 18 10.52 -14.81 24.94
C PRO A 18 10.07 -14.05 23.67
N LEU A 19 9.28 -14.68 22.83
CA LEU A 19 8.67 -14.06 21.62
C LEU A 19 7.39 -14.82 21.27
N THR A 20 6.33 -14.06 21.03
CA THR A 20 5.06 -14.58 20.47
C THR A 20 4.91 -14.09 19.03
N ILE A 21 4.66 -15.00 18.10
CA ILE A 21 4.41 -14.67 16.69
C ILE A 21 2.92 -14.85 16.40
N PHE A 22 2.27 -13.78 15.95
CA PHE A 22 0.91 -13.79 15.44
C PHE A 22 0.93 -13.82 13.91
N ALA A 23 0.42 -14.89 13.32
CA ALA A 23 0.27 -15.02 11.87
C ALA A 23 -1.24 -15.04 11.53
N LEU A 24 -1.72 -14.01 10.85
CA LEU A 24 -3.11 -13.87 10.44
C LEU A 24 -3.19 -13.88 8.92
N GLU A 25 -4.03 -14.77 8.40
CA GLU A 25 -4.27 -14.88 6.96
C GLU A 25 -5.62 -14.26 6.63
N GLU A 26 -5.60 -13.24 5.76
CA GLU A 26 -6.77 -12.59 5.18
C GLU A 26 -7.91 -12.30 6.18
N PRO A 27 -7.63 -11.59 7.29
CA PRO A 27 -8.62 -11.38 8.35
C PRO A 27 -9.88 -10.64 7.86
N GLU A 28 -9.79 -9.94 6.74
CA GLU A 28 -10.93 -9.28 6.08
C GLU A 28 -12.01 -10.25 5.62
N ASN A 29 -11.68 -11.51 5.36
CA ASN A 29 -12.65 -12.52 4.93
C ASN A 29 -13.59 -12.97 6.07
N HIS A 30 -13.17 -12.73 7.30
CA HIS A 30 -13.88 -13.22 8.50
C HIS A 30 -14.37 -12.12 9.43
N LEU A 31 -13.90 -10.87 9.22
CA LEU A 31 -14.21 -9.74 10.07
C LEU A 31 -14.93 -8.63 9.31
N SER A 32 -15.93 -8.04 9.96
CA SER A 32 -16.52 -6.80 9.44
C SER A 32 -15.46 -5.70 9.32
N PRO A 33 -15.52 -4.83 8.28
CA PRO A 33 -14.58 -3.74 8.07
C PRO A 33 -14.38 -2.82 9.29
N PHE A 34 -15.37 -2.74 10.19
CA PHE A 34 -15.27 -1.96 11.44
C PHE A 34 -14.41 -2.62 12.53
N TYR A 35 -14.19 -3.93 12.47
CA TYR A 35 -13.32 -4.63 13.42
C TYR A 35 -11.87 -4.68 12.99
N LEU A 36 -11.59 -4.57 11.68
CA LEU A 36 -10.22 -4.58 11.15
C LEU A 36 -9.31 -3.52 11.78
N PRO A 37 -9.73 -2.23 11.95
CA PRO A 37 -8.90 -1.24 12.62
C PRO A 37 -8.55 -1.61 14.05
N ARG A 38 -9.49 -2.22 14.78
CA ARG A 38 -9.27 -2.64 16.18
C ARG A 38 -8.26 -3.78 16.25
N LEU A 39 -8.36 -4.75 15.33
CA LEU A 39 -7.40 -5.83 15.22
C LEU A 39 -5.99 -5.31 14.92
N ILE A 40 -5.84 -4.45 13.92
CA ILE A 40 -4.54 -3.86 13.54
C ILE A 40 -3.95 -3.08 14.74
N SER A 41 -4.74 -2.22 15.38
CA SER A 41 -4.28 -1.45 16.54
C SER A 41 -3.87 -2.35 17.72
N LEU A 42 -4.55 -3.48 17.93
CA LEU A 42 -4.18 -4.45 18.97
C LEU A 42 -2.83 -5.10 18.64
N LEU A 43 -2.63 -5.55 17.40
CA LEU A 43 -1.37 -6.15 16.94
C LEU A 43 -0.21 -5.15 17.05
N GLU A 44 -0.42 -3.91 16.63
CA GLU A 44 0.59 -2.85 16.76
C GLU A 44 0.97 -2.59 18.23
N LYS A 45 -0.02 -2.61 19.13
CA LYS A 45 0.23 -2.45 20.57
C LYS A 45 1.07 -3.61 21.10
N LEU A 46 0.69 -4.86 20.81
CA LEU A 46 1.44 -6.05 21.23
C LEU A 46 2.88 -6.04 20.69
N ASN A 47 3.05 -5.65 19.42
CA ASN A 47 4.40 -5.54 18.82
C ASN A 47 5.27 -4.48 19.50
N LYS A 48 4.68 -3.37 19.97
CA LYS A 48 5.40 -2.30 20.69
C LYS A 48 5.85 -2.70 22.10
N GLU A 49 5.17 -3.62 22.73
CA GLU A 49 5.53 -4.17 24.05
C GLU A 49 6.79 -5.04 24.00
N GLY A 50 7.24 -5.43 22.78
CA GLY A 50 8.54 -6.05 22.54
C GLY A 50 8.55 -7.57 22.53
N ASP A 51 7.53 -8.22 23.07
CA ASP A 51 7.45 -9.68 23.20
C ASP A 51 6.61 -10.32 22.09
N ALA A 52 6.19 -9.55 21.09
CA ALA A 52 5.35 -10.04 20.01
C ALA A 52 5.80 -9.50 18.64
N GLN A 53 5.58 -10.33 17.62
CA GLN A 53 5.70 -9.95 16.21
C GLN A 53 4.48 -10.44 15.46
N SER A 54 3.91 -9.57 14.61
CA SER A 54 2.70 -9.90 13.86
C SER A 54 2.96 -9.90 12.36
N PHE A 55 2.43 -10.91 11.69
CA PHE A 55 2.37 -11.03 10.24
C PHE A 55 0.90 -11.11 9.82
N VAL A 56 0.51 -10.26 8.88
CA VAL A 56 -0.86 -10.25 8.33
C VAL A 56 -0.75 -10.33 6.83
N THR A 57 -1.34 -11.37 6.23
CA THR A 57 -1.51 -11.42 4.78
C THR A 57 -2.85 -10.81 4.40
N SER A 58 -2.91 -10.07 3.31
CA SER A 58 -4.14 -9.45 2.83
C SER A 58 -4.06 -9.10 1.35
N HIS A 59 -5.21 -9.11 0.69
CA HIS A 59 -5.42 -8.53 -0.62
C HIS A 59 -6.46 -7.38 -0.58
N SER A 60 -6.76 -6.87 0.61
CA SER A 60 -7.76 -5.82 0.82
C SER A 60 -7.15 -4.44 0.94
N THR A 61 -7.61 -3.52 0.10
CA THR A 61 -7.29 -2.09 0.20
C THR A 61 -7.67 -1.51 1.56
N SER A 62 -8.71 -2.06 2.19
CA SER A 62 -9.19 -1.60 3.49
C SER A 62 -8.21 -1.86 4.64
N ILE A 63 -7.37 -2.89 4.55
CA ILE A 63 -6.27 -3.13 5.48
C ILE A 63 -5.08 -2.23 5.15
N LEU A 64 -4.72 -2.13 3.87
CA LEU A 64 -3.56 -1.37 3.42
C LEU A 64 -3.64 0.12 3.74
N THR A 65 -4.84 0.71 3.76
CA THR A 65 -5.03 2.12 4.18
C THR A 65 -4.78 2.35 5.68
N ARG A 66 -4.60 1.30 6.48
CA ARG A 66 -4.42 1.38 7.93
C ARG A 66 -3.02 1.02 8.40
N ILE A 67 -2.21 0.49 7.50
CA ILE A 67 -0.84 0.07 7.79
C ILE A 67 0.12 1.05 7.13
N ALA A 68 1.11 1.51 7.88
CA ALA A 68 2.16 2.35 7.31
C ALA A 68 2.84 1.62 6.15
N PRO A 69 3.02 2.24 4.97
CA PRO A 69 3.63 1.57 3.81
C PRO A 69 5.00 0.93 4.10
N ARG A 70 5.76 1.46 5.05
CA ARG A 70 7.05 0.89 5.49
C ARG A 70 6.93 -0.52 6.09
N ASN A 71 5.77 -0.84 6.65
CA ASN A 71 5.49 -2.15 7.25
C ASN A 71 4.90 -3.14 6.24
N VAL A 72 4.64 -2.70 5.01
CA VAL A 72 4.12 -3.56 3.95
C VAL A 72 5.26 -4.28 3.26
N ARG A 73 5.08 -5.57 3.02
CA ARG A 73 5.93 -6.40 2.16
C ARG A 73 5.11 -6.79 0.94
N TYR A 74 5.58 -6.35 -0.22
CA TYR A 74 4.93 -6.65 -1.49
C TYR A 74 5.37 -8.01 -1.99
N VAL A 75 4.43 -8.94 -2.13
CA VAL A 75 4.69 -10.30 -2.60
C VAL A 75 4.17 -10.45 -4.02
N ARG A 76 5.06 -10.78 -4.95
CA ARG A 76 4.71 -11.00 -6.35
C ARG A 76 5.14 -12.38 -6.80
N ASN A 77 4.20 -13.13 -7.35
CA ASN A 77 4.51 -14.42 -7.95
C ASN A 77 4.94 -14.23 -9.42
N CYS A 78 6.11 -14.71 -9.77
CA CYS A 78 6.57 -14.76 -11.15
C CYS A 78 6.05 -16.03 -11.80
N ARG A 79 5.09 -15.90 -12.70
CA ARG A 79 4.47 -17.04 -13.40
C ARG A 79 5.46 -17.86 -14.24
N GLN A 80 6.55 -17.24 -14.69
CA GLN A 80 7.55 -17.90 -15.54
C GLN A 80 8.50 -18.78 -14.73
N THR A 81 8.90 -18.34 -13.53
CA THR A 81 9.87 -19.02 -12.69
C THR A 81 9.24 -19.79 -11.53
N LEU A 82 7.94 -19.60 -11.28
CA LEU A 82 7.20 -20.10 -10.10
C LEU A 82 7.82 -19.69 -8.76
N VAL A 83 8.61 -18.62 -8.77
CA VAL A 83 9.25 -18.07 -7.56
C VAL A 83 8.50 -16.84 -7.11
N SER A 84 8.21 -16.77 -5.81
CA SER A 84 7.67 -15.56 -5.19
C SER A 84 8.80 -14.58 -4.87
N ASP A 85 8.64 -13.34 -5.30
CA ASP A 85 9.55 -12.22 -5.03
C ASP A 85 8.93 -11.36 -3.93
N ILE A 86 9.66 -11.18 -2.82
CA ILE A 86 9.20 -10.36 -1.68
C ILE A 86 10.03 -9.08 -1.67
N ARG A 87 9.35 -7.94 -1.60
CA ARG A 87 9.98 -6.63 -1.67
C ARG A 87 9.48 -5.68 -0.59
N ASP A 88 10.38 -4.83 -0.16
CA ASP A 88 10.02 -3.62 0.58
C ASP A 88 9.37 -2.61 -0.37
N ILE A 89 8.52 -1.76 0.18
CA ILE A 89 8.00 -0.62 -0.57
C ILE A 89 9.11 0.42 -0.65
N PRO A 90 9.53 0.84 -1.87
CA PRO A 90 10.60 1.81 -2.05
C PRO A 90 10.10 3.22 -1.68
N LEU A 91 10.27 3.60 -0.42
CA LEU A 91 9.88 4.89 0.10
C LEU A 91 11.10 5.82 0.19
N PRO A 92 10.91 7.13 0.04
CA PRO A 92 11.91 8.13 0.33
C PRO A 92 12.40 8.08 1.79
N GLU A 93 13.41 8.91 2.10
CA GLU A 93 13.93 9.05 3.46
C GLU A 93 12.81 9.44 4.43
N SER A 94 12.77 8.75 5.57
CA SER A 94 11.71 8.91 6.56
C SER A 94 11.62 10.34 7.08
N GLY A 95 10.42 10.91 7.00
CA GLY A 95 10.13 12.26 7.49
C GLY A 95 10.39 13.37 6.49
N SER A 96 10.93 13.06 5.30
CA SER A 96 11.06 14.03 4.21
C SER A 96 9.67 14.42 3.65
N ASP A 97 9.59 15.53 2.92
CA ASP A 97 8.34 15.94 2.29
C ASP A 97 7.96 14.98 1.15
N GLU A 98 8.94 14.40 0.48
CA GLU A 98 8.77 13.33 -0.50
C GLU A 98 8.16 12.08 0.12
N ASP A 99 8.63 11.68 1.32
CA ASP A 99 8.09 10.53 2.06
C ASP A 99 6.61 10.76 2.42
N LYS A 100 6.29 11.94 2.93
CA LYS A 100 4.90 12.31 3.23
C LYS A 100 4.02 12.25 1.98
N PHE A 101 4.51 12.80 0.86
CA PHE A 101 3.78 12.80 -0.41
C PHE A 101 3.52 11.37 -0.91
N VAL A 102 4.56 10.54 -1.01
CA VAL A 102 4.43 9.16 -1.49
C VAL A 102 3.53 8.34 -0.58
N THR A 103 3.73 8.48 0.74
CA THR A 103 2.89 7.80 1.74
C THR A 103 1.42 8.19 1.59
N GLN A 104 1.10 9.47 1.45
CA GLN A 104 -0.27 9.94 1.26
C GLN A 104 -0.85 9.44 -0.08
N ALA A 105 -0.07 9.48 -1.17
CA ALA A 105 -0.51 8.98 -2.47
C ALA A 105 -0.86 7.48 -2.42
N ILE A 106 -0.05 6.68 -1.75
CA ILE A 106 -0.31 5.24 -1.56
C ILE A 106 -1.56 5.02 -0.71
N LEU A 107 -1.70 5.72 0.41
CA LEU A 107 -2.86 5.57 1.30
C LEU A 107 -4.16 6.02 0.65
N ALA A 108 -4.10 7.02 -0.24
CA ALA A 108 -5.25 7.49 -1.00
C ALA A 108 -5.62 6.56 -2.18
N ASN A 109 -4.66 5.79 -2.69
CA ASN A 109 -4.84 4.92 -3.85
C ASN A 109 -4.20 3.54 -3.58
N PRO A 110 -4.68 2.78 -2.60
CA PRO A 110 -4.08 1.51 -2.18
C PRO A 110 -4.17 0.41 -3.25
N GLU A 111 -5.01 0.57 -4.26
CA GLU A 111 -5.09 -0.29 -5.44
C GLU A 111 -3.79 -0.36 -6.23
N ILE A 112 -2.86 0.59 -6.05
CA ILE A 112 -1.51 0.55 -6.63
C ILE A 112 -0.82 -0.79 -6.35
N TYR A 113 -0.98 -1.35 -5.16
CA TYR A 113 -0.36 -2.61 -4.78
C TYR A 113 -0.81 -3.81 -5.63
N PHE A 114 -1.99 -3.74 -6.22
CA PHE A 114 -2.58 -4.83 -7.01
C PHE A 114 -2.56 -4.55 -8.51
N ALA A 115 -2.08 -3.38 -8.91
CA ALA A 115 -2.11 -2.94 -10.29
C ALA A 115 -1.13 -3.72 -11.18
N ARG A 116 -1.52 -3.93 -12.42
CA ARG A 116 -0.65 -4.37 -13.53
C ARG A 116 -0.05 -3.21 -14.29
N LEU A 117 -0.73 -2.07 -14.25
CA LEU A 117 -0.33 -0.81 -14.85
C LEU A 117 -0.81 0.33 -13.95
N ILE A 118 0.04 1.30 -13.71
CA ILE A 118 -0.34 2.53 -13.02
C ILE A 118 -0.45 3.64 -14.07
N VAL A 119 -1.59 4.33 -14.11
CA VAL A 119 -1.79 5.55 -14.89
C VAL A 119 -1.77 6.73 -13.93
N ILE A 120 -0.77 7.58 -14.07
CA ILE A 120 -0.59 8.78 -13.27
C ILE A 120 -1.19 9.94 -14.06
N GLY A 121 -2.13 10.66 -13.47
CA GLY A 121 -2.77 11.85 -14.05
C GLY A 121 -2.61 13.08 -13.17
N GLU A 122 -2.94 14.26 -13.70
CA GLU A 122 -2.80 15.49 -12.93
C GLU A 122 -3.88 15.67 -11.89
N GLY A 123 -5.13 15.34 -12.21
CA GLY A 123 -6.23 15.69 -11.33
C GLY A 123 -7.44 14.77 -11.38
N ASP A 124 -8.49 15.23 -10.70
CA ASP A 124 -9.74 14.50 -10.59
C ASP A 124 -10.53 14.46 -11.89
N SER A 125 -10.29 15.41 -12.82
CA SER A 125 -10.89 15.41 -14.16
C SER A 125 -10.53 14.15 -14.92
N GLU A 126 -9.25 13.84 -14.97
CA GLU A 126 -8.72 12.64 -15.63
C GLU A 126 -9.22 11.37 -14.93
N ARG A 127 -9.32 11.41 -13.61
CA ARG A 127 -9.86 10.29 -12.81
C ARG A 127 -11.29 9.94 -13.21
N ILE A 128 -12.08 10.93 -13.62
CA ILE A 128 -13.48 10.72 -14.06
C ILE A 128 -13.54 10.36 -15.55
N VAL A 129 -12.78 11.07 -16.38
CA VAL A 129 -12.89 10.99 -17.85
C VAL A 129 -12.19 9.75 -18.40
N ILE A 130 -10.97 9.44 -17.93
CA ILE A 130 -10.16 8.34 -18.48
C ILE A 130 -10.85 6.99 -18.36
N PRO A 131 -11.43 6.59 -17.20
CA PRO A 131 -12.16 5.32 -17.11
C PRO A 131 -13.33 5.23 -18.08
N ARG A 132 -14.03 6.35 -18.33
CA ARG A 132 -15.15 6.41 -19.28
C ARG A 132 -14.70 6.23 -20.73
N ILE A 133 -13.60 6.89 -21.11
CA ILE A 133 -13.01 6.74 -22.45
C ILE A 133 -12.50 5.31 -22.62
N ALA A 134 -11.78 4.78 -21.64
CA ALA A 134 -11.26 3.41 -21.68
C ALA A 134 -12.39 2.38 -21.82
N GLN A 135 -13.49 2.56 -21.09
CA GLN A 135 -14.68 1.72 -21.21
C GLN A 135 -15.29 1.80 -22.61
N ALA A 136 -15.40 3.01 -23.18
CA ALA A 136 -15.93 3.21 -24.53
C ALA A 136 -15.05 2.57 -25.62
N LEU A 137 -13.73 2.48 -25.36
CA LEU A 137 -12.75 1.82 -26.25
C LEU A 137 -12.67 0.29 -26.00
N GLY A 138 -13.46 -0.28 -25.10
CA GLY A 138 -13.47 -1.71 -24.80
C GLY A 138 -12.31 -2.17 -23.88
N VAL A 139 -11.62 -1.26 -23.22
CA VAL A 139 -10.53 -1.54 -22.27
C VAL A 139 -10.87 -0.97 -20.88
N PRO A 140 -11.85 -1.53 -20.17
CA PRO A 140 -12.21 -1.04 -18.84
C PRO A 140 -11.05 -1.20 -17.87
N LEU A 141 -10.80 -0.17 -17.03
CA LEU A 141 -9.59 -0.12 -16.18
C LEU A 141 -9.62 -1.17 -15.07
N ASP A 142 -10.70 -1.26 -14.30
CA ASP A 142 -10.78 -2.16 -13.14
C ASP A 142 -10.58 -3.64 -13.51
N PRO A 143 -11.30 -4.21 -14.47
CA PRO A 143 -11.09 -5.61 -14.87
C PRO A 143 -9.70 -5.85 -15.48
N SER A 144 -9.03 -4.79 -15.94
CA SER A 144 -7.68 -4.84 -16.52
C SER A 144 -6.59 -4.67 -15.46
N PHE A 145 -6.94 -4.47 -14.19
CA PHE A 145 -6.02 -4.19 -13.10
C PHE A 145 -5.17 -2.93 -13.36
N ILE A 146 -5.80 -1.87 -13.85
CA ILE A 146 -5.17 -0.58 -14.11
C ILE A 146 -5.59 0.40 -13.02
N ALA A 147 -4.63 0.84 -12.19
CA ALA A 147 -4.87 1.86 -11.17
C ALA A 147 -4.64 3.25 -11.75
N PHE A 148 -5.59 4.17 -11.52
CA PHE A 148 -5.44 5.57 -11.88
C PHE A 148 -5.13 6.40 -10.63
N VAL A 149 -3.99 7.13 -10.65
CA VAL A 149 -3.48 7.90 -9.51
C VAL A 149 -3.38 9.38 -9.87
N PRO A 150 -4.26 10.25 -9.34
CA PRO A 150 -4.15 11.70 -9.52
C PRO A 150 -3.07 12.25 -8.57
N ILE A 151 -2.16 13.09 -9.08
CA ILE A 151 -1.01 13.63 -8.31
C ILE A 151 -0.93 15.17 -8.28
N GLY A 152 -1.87 15.88 -8.87
CA GLY A 152 -1.83 17.33 -8.93
C GLY A 152 -0.69 17.92 -9.76
N GLY A 153 -0.18 17.17 -10.73
CA GLY A 153 0.86 17.65 -11.69
C GLY A 153 2.25 17.84 -11.11
N ARG A 154 2.47 17.51 -9.84
CA ARG A 154 3.76 17.67 -9.16
C ARG A 154 4.24 16.31 -8.62
N HIS A 155 5.56 16.14 -8.52
CA HIS A 155 6.16 14.98 -7.86
C HIS A 155 5.93 13.61 -8.53
N ALA A 156 5.62 13.57 -9.83
CA ALA A 156 5.46 12.32 -10.58
C ALA A 156 6.67 11.38 -10.45
N GLN A 157 7.88 11.96 -10.38
CA GLN A 157 9.13 11.23 -10.22
C GLN A 157 9.17 10.29 -9.00
N HIS A 158 8.50 10.65 -7.92
CA HIS A 158 8.47 9.81 -6.73
C HIS A 158 7.59 8.58 -6.92
N LEU A 159 6.48 8.72 -7.67
CA LEU A 159 5.64 7.59 -8.04
C LEU A 159 6.29 6.72 -9.12
N TRP A 160 7.11 7.28 -10.00
CA TRP A 160 7.91 6.48 -10.94
C TRP A 160 8.90 5.60 -10.21
N LYS A 161 9.62 6.14 -9.21
CA LYS A 161 10.51 5.35 -8.34
C LYS A 161 9.77 4.25 -7.59
N LEU A 162 8.59 4.56 -7.06
CA LEU A 162 7.73 3.57 -6.43
C LEU A 162 7.32 2.45 -7.41
N ALA A 163 6.80 2.82 -8.57
CA ALA A 163 6.36 1.87 -9.60
C ALA A 163 7.52 0.99 -10.09
N ALA A 164 8.70 1.60 -10.34
CA ALA A 164 9.90 0.89 -10.74
C ALA A 164 10.36 -0.13 -9.68
N GLY A 165 10.39 0.27 -8.40
CA GLY A 165 10.74 -0.64 -7.31
C GLY A 165 9.76 -1.78 -7.12
N LEU A 166 8.47 -1.55 -7.35
CA LEU A 166 7.44 -2.60 -7.38
C LEU A 166 7.43 -3.40 -8.69
N LYS A 167 8.24 -3.00 -9.68
CA LYS A 167 8.23 -3.56 -11.05
C LYS A 167 6.85 -3.51 -11.71
N ILE A 168 6.12 -2.44 -11.46
CA ILE A 168 4.82 -2.17 -12.10
C ILE A 168 5.05 -1.13 -13.19
N PRO A 169 4.71 -1.39 -14.46
CA PRO A 169 4.79 -0.39 -15.51
C PRO A 169 3.88 0.79 -15.18
N CYS A 170 4.31 2.01 -15.53
CA CYS A 170 3.50 3.20 -15.33
C CYS A 170 3.45 4.06 -16.61
N LEU A 171 2.33 4.74 -16.78
CA LEU A 171 2.09 5.75 -17.80
C LEU A 171 1.74 7.05 -17.09
N THR A 172 2.33 8.16 -17.54
CA THR A 172 2.04 9.48 -16.95
C THR A 172 1.40 10.37 -17.99
N LEU A 173 0.29 10.98 -17.62
CA LEU A 173 -0.44 11.98 -18.40
C LEU A 173 -0.29 13.32 -17.69
N LEU A 174 0.34 14.28 -18.33
CA LEU A 174 0.53 15.63 -17.81
C LEU A 174 -0.02 16.64 -18.80
N ASP A 175 -0.65 17.70 -18.28
CA ASP A 175 -1.08 18.81 -19.09
C ASP A 175 0.13 19.52 -19.71
N PHE A 176 0.03 19.88 -20.96
CA PHE A 176 1.13 20.56 -21.65
C PHE A 176 1.29 22.02 -21.21
N ASP A 177 0.22 22.64 -20.72
CA ASP A 177 0.17 23.99 -20.17
C ASP A 177 0.89 25.05 -21.03
N LEU A 178 0.66 25.01 -22.33
CA LEU A 178 1.30 25.94 -23.26
C LEU A 178 0.99 27.41 -22.88
N GLY A 179 2.04 28.23 -22.76
CA GLY A 179 1.91 29.63 -22.39
C GLY A 179 1.86 29.92 -20.89
N ARG A 180 1.89 28.90 -20.03
CA ARG A 180 2.01 29.06 -18.57
C ARG A 180 3.47 28.97 -18.12
N HIS A 181 3.82 29.65 -17.02
CA HIS A 181 5.14 29.54 -16.40
C HIS A 181 5.40 28.10 -15.96
N GLY A 182 6.47 27.50 -16.46
CA GLY A 182 6.81 26.09 -16.20
C GLY A 182 6.06 25.08 -17.05
N GLY A 183 5.27 25.52 -18.04
CA GLY A 183 4.60 24.66 -19.01
C GLY A 183 5.37 24.52 -20.34
N GLY A 184 4.71 23.90 -21.33
CA GLY A 184 5.28 23.67 -22.65
C GLY A 184 6.43 22.67 -22.65
N MET A 185 7.39 22.88 -23.55
CA MET A 185 8.56 21.98 -23.71
C MET A 185 9.42 21.89 -22.45
N GLY A 186 9.51 22.96 -21.64
CA GLY A 186 10.24 22.92 -20.38
C GLY A 186 9.69 21.90 -19.39
N ARG A 187 8.37 21.62 -19.42
CA ARG A 187 7.75 20.57 -18.62
C ARG A 187 8.15 19.17 -19.09
N VAL A 188 8.23 18.98 -20.41
CA VAL A 188 8.69 17.73 -21.02
C VAL A 188 10.17 17.48 -20.69
N GLU A 189 11.02 18.50 -20.82
CA GLU A 189 12.45 18.41 -20.49
C GLU A 189 12.65 18.05 -19.02
N ASN A 190 11.92 18.70 -18.10
CA ASN A 190 11.97 18.35 -16.68
C ASN A 190 11.54 16.91 -16.44
N ALA A 191 10.46 16.45 -17.07
CA ALA A 191 10.00 15.07 -16.93
C ALA A 191 11.04 14.07 -17.44
N VAL A 192 11.68 14.34 -18.55
CA VAL A 192 12.78 13.50 -19.11
C VAL A 192 14.01 13.50 -18.20
N ASN A 193 14.36 14.63 -17.60
CA ASN A 193 15.50 14.72 -16.66
C ASN A 193 15.26 13.97 -15.34
N TRP A 194 14.04 13.59 -15.03
CA TRP A 194 13.70 12.80 -13.83
C TRP A 194 13.75 11.28 -14.07
N LEU A 195 13.80 10.84 -15.33
CA LEU A 195 13.93 9.43 -15.72
C LEU A 195 15.38 8.93 -15.62
#